data_a13139ef6a0daa22e4383cdf3649b801
#
_entry.id   a13139ef6a0daa22e4383cdf3649b801
#
_cell.length_a   1.000
_cell.length_b   1.000
_cell.length_c   1.000
_cell.angle_alpha   90.00
_cell.angle_beta   90.00
_cell.angle_gamma   90.00
#
_symmetry.space_group_name_H-M   'P 1'
#
loop_
_entity.id
_entity.type
_entity.pdbx_description
1 polymer ?
#
loop_
_entity_poly.entity_id
_entity_poly.type
_entity_poly.pdbx_seq_one_letter_code
_entity_poly.pdbx_strand_id
1 'polypeptide(L)'
;MIIGVPKEIKNNENRVGMTPSGVAEIVKRGHTVYIQHTAGINSGFPDAAYTAVGAQILPTMEEVYAIAEMIVKVKEPIAPEYKLIRKGQLLFTYFHFASDKELTLAMIENGSVCLAYETVEKADHSLPLLIPMSEVAGRMATQEGARFLERPQGGKGILLGGVPGVKPAKVLILGGGIVGSNAAQMAAGMGADVTIADINLARLRYLSETLPPNVKTLYASELRLKMELPTVDLSLIHISEPTRPY
;
A
#
# COMPACT_ATOMS: atom_id res chain seq x y z
N MET A 1 3.48 24.15 -13.74
CA MET A 1 3.62 22.75 -14.20
C MET A 1 2.26 22.23 -14.61
N ILE A 2 2.19 21.49 -15.69
CA ILE A 2 0.98 20.80 -16.16
C ILE A 2 1.02 19.35 -15.65
N ILE A 3 0.02 18.98 -14.86
CA ILE A 3 -0.07 17.65 -14.22
C ILE A 3 -1.23 16.89 -14.86
N GLY A 4 -0.98 15.66 -15.27
CA GLY A 4 -1.97 14.76 -15.85
C GLY A 4 -2.26 13.57 -14.93
N VAL A 5 -3.52 13.24 -14.77
CA VAL A 5 -3.97 12.06 -14.01
C VAL A 5 -4.78 11.17 -14.94
N PRO A 6 -4.17 10.17 -15.56
CA PRO A 6 -4.89 9.22 -16.40
C PRO A 6 -5.73 8.28 -15.53
N LYS A 7 -6.71 7.64 -16.15
CA LYS A 7 -7.46 6.54 -15.55
C LYS A 7 -6.55 5.31 -15.46
N GLU A 8 -6.61 4.63 -14.30
CA GLU A 8 -5.90 3.36 -14.13
C GLU A 8 -6.50 2.28 -15.05
N ILE A 9 -5.63 1.55 -15.71
CA ILE A 9 -6.01 0.48 -16.65
C ILE A 9 -5.51 -0.90 -16.23
N LYS A 10 -4.76 -0.97 -15.12
CA LYS A 10 -4.33 -2.24 -14.54
C LYS A 10 -5.55 -2.99 -13.99
N ASN A 11 -5.58 -4.31 -14.21
CA ASN A 11 -6.70 -5.14 -13.76
C ASN A 11 -6.93 -4.99 -12.24
N ASN A 12 -8.20 -4.83 -11.84
CA ASN A 12 -8.66 -4.60 -10.46
C ASN A 12 -8.13 -3.31 -9.79
N GLU A 13 -7.52 -2.38 -10.53
CA GLU A 13 -7.16 -1.08 -9.98
C GLU A 13 -8.32 -0.09 -10.19
N ASN A 14 -8.95 0.30 -9.10
CA ASN A 14 -10.09 1.20 -9.08
C ASN A 14 -9.77 2.56 -8.44
N ARG A 15 -8.56 2.73 -7.93
CA ARG A 15 -8.10 3.98 -7.33
C ARG A 15 -7.74 5.00 -8.41
N VAL A 16 -7.60 6.26 -8.01
CA VAL A 16 -7.16 7.37 -8.87
C VAL A 16 -5.93 8.02 -8.25
N GLY A 17 -5.00 8.48 -9.09
CA GLY A 17 -3.72 9.05 -8.64
C GLY A 17 -3.86 10.32 -7.79
N MET A 18 -4.98 11.05 -7.93
CA MET A 18 -5.21 12.28 -7.17
C MET A 18 -6.70 12.46 -6.84
N THR A 19 -6.99 12.81 -5.58
CA THR A 19 -8.36 13.15 -5.15
C THR A 19 -8.71 14.59 -5.50
N PRO A 20 -10.01 14.98 -5.56
CA PRO A 20 -10.40 16.38 -5.77
C PRO A 20 -9.79 17.34 -4.75
N SER A 21 -9.65 16.94 -3.48
CA SER A 21 -8.99 17.78 -2.47
C SER A 21 -7.51 18.00 -2.76
N GLY A 22 -6.79 16.95 -3.23
CA GLY A 22 -5.40 17.08 -3.66
C GLY A 22 -5.27 18.00 -4.87
N VAL A 23 -6.19 17.89 -5.83
CA VAL A 23 -6.25 18.79 -7.00
C VAL A 23 -6.45 20.24 -6.58
N ALA A 24 -7.37 20.51 -5.64
CA ALA A 24 -7.60 21.87 -5.14
C ALA A 24 -6.32 22.53 -4.60
N GLU A 25 -5.52 21.78 -3.84
CA GLU A 25 -4.26 22.28 -3.28
C GLU A 25 -3.20 22.55 -4.36
N ILE A 26 -3.16 21.72 -5.39
CA ILE A 26 -2.23 21.86 -6.52
C ILE A 26 -2.61 23.06 -7.38
N VAL A 27 -3.90 23.21 -7.70
CA VAL A 27 -4.42 24.35 -8.49
C VAL A 27 -4.22 25.67 -7.73
N LYS A 28 -4.47 25.69 -6.42
CA LYS A 28 -4.21 26.86 -5.56
C LYS A 28 -2.75 27.31 -5.59
N ARG A 29 -1.81 26.41 -5.84
CA ARG A 29 -0.38 26.71 -5.98
C ARG A 29 0.02 27.14 -7.40
N GLY A 30 -0.94 27.36 -8.30
CA GLY A 30 -0.71 27.85 -9.65
C GLY A 30 -0.34 26.77 -10.66
N HIS A 31 -0.61 25.50 -10.38
CA HIS A 31 -0.42 24.42 -11.34
C HIS A 31 -1.73 24.12 -12.09
N THR A 32 -1.61 23.61 -13.30
CA THR A 32 -2.77 23.16 -14.10
C THR A 32 -2.90 21.64 -13.98
N VAL A 33 -4.11 21.16 -13.72
CA VAL A 33 -4.37 19.73 -13.56
C VAL A 33 -5.38 19.26 -14.61
N TYR A 34 -5.02 18.22 -15.34
CA TYR A 34 -5.87 17.50 -16.26
C TYR A 34 -6.17 16.11 -15.74
N ILE A 35 -7.46 15.77 -15.71
CA ILE A 35 -7.95 14.45 -15.27
C ILE A 35 -8.57 13.76 -16.48
N GLN A 36 -8.23 12.50 -16.72
CA GLN A 36 -8.92 11.73 -17.74
C GLN A 36 -10.39 11.53 -17.35
N HIS A 37 -11.29 11.61 -18.32
CA HIS A 37 -12.71 11.33 -18.14
C HIS A 37 -12.94 10.03 -17.36
N THR A 38 -13.78 10.07 -16.34
CA THR A 38 -14.10 8.96 -15.44
C THR A 38 -12.93 8.35 -14.65
N ALA A 39 -11.76 9.00 -14.57
CA ALA A 39 -10.61 8.44 -13.84
C ALA A 39 -10.92 8.19 -12.35
N GLY A 40 -11.70 9.05 -11.71
CA GLY A 40 -12.04 8.92 -10.29
C GLY A 40 -13.35 8.21 -9.99
N ILE A 41 -14.12 7.78 -10.98
CA ILE A 41 -15.49 7.32 -10.79
C ILE A 41 -15.58 6.10 -9.85
N ASN A 42 -14.66 5.14 -10.00
CA ASN A 42 -14.62 3.94 -9.18
C ASN A 42 -14.13 4.20 -7.73
N SER A 43 -13.53 5.36 -7.49
CA SER A 43 -13.15 5.85 -6.15
C SER A 43 -14.21 6.81 -5.56
N GLY A 44 -15.38 6.94 -6.20
CA GLY A 44 -16.45 7.82 -5.75
C GLY A 44 -16.28 9.30 -6.13
N PHE A 45 -15.36 9.63 -7.03
CA PHE A 45 -15.09 10.98 -7.49
C PHE A 45 -15.54 11.18 -8.95
N PRO A 46 -16.74 11.72 -9.22
CA PRO A 46 -17.17 12.05 -10.58
C PRO A 46 -16.39 13.24 -11.14
N ASP A 47 -16.35 13.38 -12.45
CA ASP A 47 -15.65 14.48 -13.15
C ASP A 47 -16.05 15.86 -12.64
N ALA A 48 -17.34 16.05 -12.32
CA ALA A 48 -17.86 17.29 -11.75
C ALA A 48 -17.16 17.69 -10.43
N ALA A 49 -16.72 16.72 -9.63
CA ALA A 49 -15.98 17.02 -8.40
C ALA A 49 -14.57 17.58 -8.68
N TYR A 50 -13.96 17.17 -9.78
CA TYR A 50 -12.65 17.68 -10.22
C TYR A 50 -12.79 19.07 -10.89
N THR A 51 -13.79 19.26 -11.75
CA THR A 51 -14.00 20.57 -12.39
C THR A 51 -14.39 21.63 -11.36
N ALA A 52 -15.14 21.29 -10.33
CA ALA A 52 -15.50 22.20 -9.25
C ALA A 52 -14.29 22.78 -8.48
N VAL A 53 -13.14 22.09 -8.50
CA VAL A 53 -11.90 22.53 -7.84
C VAL A 53 -10.85 23.03 -8.84
N GLY A 54 -11.23 23.25 -10.12
CA GLY A 54 -10.39 23.89 -11.12
C GLY A 54 -9.58 22.94 -12.00
N ALA A 55 -9.81 21.63 -11.95
CA ALA A 55 -9.24 20.71 -12.94
C ALA A 55 -9.98 20.77 -14.25
N GLN A 56 -9.31 20.37 -15.33
CA GLN A 56 -9.89 20.19 -16.66
C GLN A 56 -10.00 18.70 -16.98
N ILE A 57 -11.08 18.32 -17.67
CA ILE A 57 -11.30 16.91 -18.05
C ILE A 57 -10.88 16.71 -19.50
N LEU A 58 -10.08 15.68 -19.74
CA LEU A 58 -9.72 15.23 -21.09
C LEU A 58 -10.36 13.86 -21.37
N PRO A 59 -10.83 13.63 -22.60
CA PRO A 59 -11.57 12.40 -22.91
C PRO A 59 -10.71 11.15 -22.90
N THR A 60 -9.43 11.24 -23.30
CA THR A 60 -8.58 10.07 -23.51
C THR A 60 -7.27 10.11 -22.71
N MET A 61 -6.70 8.95 -22.51
CA MET A 61 -5.39 8.80 -21.87
C MET A 61 -4.27 9.44 -22.72
N GLU A 62 -4.35 9.26 -24.03
CA GLU A 62 -3.41 9.82 -25.00
C GLU A 62 -3.32 11.34 -24.88
N GLU A 63 -4.45 12.02 -24.76
CA GLU A 63 -4.48 13.48 -24.59
C GLU A 63 -3.87 13.90 -23.25
N VAL A 64 -4.13 13.16 -22.19
CA VAL A 64 -3.53 13.43 -20.86
C VAL A 64 -2.01 13.29 -20.93
N TYR A 65 -1.50 12.19 -21.50
CA TYR A 65 -0.06 11.99 -21.65
C TYR A 65 0.58 13.03 -22.57
N ALA A 66 -0.11 13.43 -23.64
CA ALA A 66 0.43 14.39 -24.61
C ALA A 66 0.65 15.78 -24.02
N ILE A 67 -0.24 16.25 -23.14
CA ILE A 67 -0.18 17.62 -22.60
C ILE A 67 0.63 17.72 -21.29
N ALA A 68 0.64 16.69 -20.47
CA ALA A 68 1.20 16.73 -19.13
C ALA A 68 2.74 16.77 -19.13
N GLU A 69 3.31 17.61 -18.28
CA GLU A 69 4.73 17.60 -17.92
C GLU A 69 5.01 16.51 -16.89
N MET A 70 4.02 16.28 -16.02
CA MET A 70 4.07 15.26 -14.97
C MET A 70 2.82 14.40 -15.01
N ILE A 71 2.98 13.09 -15.03
CA ILE A 71 1.91 12.11 -14.88
C ILE A 71 1.90 11.60 -13.43
N VAL A 72 0.71 11.64 -12.82
CA VAL A 72 0.47 11.12 -11.47
C VAL A 72 -0.47 9.92 -11.56
N LYS A 73 -0.01 8.77 -11.10
CA LYS A 73 -0.75 7.49 -11.11
C LYS A 73 -0.71 6.83 -9.73
N VAL A 74 -1.48 5.77 -9.57
CA VAL A 74 -1.38 4.87 -8.42
C VAL A 74 -0.40 3.74 -8.73
N LYS A 75 -0.61 3.05 -9.87
CA LYS A 75 0.20 1.92 -10.28
C LYS A 75 1.18 2.27 -11.39
N GLU A 76 2.20 1.45 -11.51
CA GLU A 76 3.18 1.50 -12.59
C GLU A 76 2.49 1.55 -13.96
N PRO A 77 3.07 2.23 -14.95
CA PRO A 77 2.63 2.12 -16.33
C PRO A 77 2.71 0.67 -16.82
N ILE A 78 1.77 0.28 -17.66
CA ILE A 78 1.77 -1.03 -18.32
C ILE A 78 1.91 -0.88 -19.85
N ALA A 79 2.14 -1.96 -20.56
CA ALA A 79 2.52 -1.96 -21.96
C ALA A 79 1.74 -0.98 -22.89
N PRO A 80 0.39 -0.82 -22.80
CA PRO A 80 -0.32 0.16 -23.61
C PRO A 80 0.11 1.61 -23.37
N GLU A 81 0.64 1.93 -22.18
CA GLU A 81 1.02 3.29 -21.79
C GLU A 81 2.46 3.64 -22.22
N TYR A 82 3.33 2.65 -22.39
CA TYR A 82 4.76 2.88 -22.64
C TYR A 82 5.03 3.82 -23.83
N LYS A 83 4.28 3.63 -24.93
CA LYS A 83 4.41 4.45 -26.16
C LYS A 83 3.90 5.89 -26.00
N LEU A 84 3.14 6.18 -24.95
CA LEU A 84 2.60 7.52 -24.69
C LEU A 84 3.57 8.36 -23.86
N ILE A 85 4.49 7.72 -23.17
CA ILE A 85 5.45 8.37 -22.28
C ILE A 85 6.54 9.03 -23.11
N ARG A 86 6.81 10.30 -22.84
CA ARG A 86 7.76 11.12 -23.60
C ARG A 86 9.10 11.23 -22.86
N LYS A 87 10.17 11.41 -23.63
CA LYS A 87 11.50 11.69 -23.05
C LYS A 87 11.45 12.93 -22.16
N GLY A 88 11.99 12.78 -20.93
CA GLY A 88 12.02 13.83 -19.91
C GLY A 88 10.67 14.07 -19.20
N GLN A 89 9.61 13.38 -19.58
CA GLN A 89 8.33 13.44 -18.86
C GLN A 89 8.47 12.83 -17.47
N LEU A 90 7.94 13.52 -16.46
CA LEU A 90 8.01 13.06 -15.08
C LEU A 90 6.85 12.12 -14.80
N LEU A 91 7.13 10.94 -14.23
CA LEU A 91 6.15 9.96 -13.78
C LEU A 91 6.25 9.82 -12.26
N PHE A 92 5.13 9.98 -11.56
CA PHE A 92 5.06 9.89 -10.11
C PHE A 92 4.01 8.87 -9.70
N THR A 93 4.47 7.68 -9.29
CA THR A 93 3.63 6.50 -9.02
C THR A 93 4.39 5.45 -8.21
N TYR A 94 3.73 4.35 -7.79
CA TYR A 94 4.41 3.13 -7.34
C TYR A 94 4.95 2.39 -8.56
N PHE A 95 6.25 2.17 -8.65
CA PHE A 95 6.87 1.52 -9.80
C PHE A 95 7.15 0.03 -9.60
N HIS A 96 7.64 -0.36 -8.42
CA HIS A 96 8.06 -1.74 -8.15
C HIS A 96 9.06 -2.31 -9.18
N PHE A 97 10.02 -1.50 -9.60
CA PHE A 97 10.96 -1.83 -10.68
C PHE A 97 11.67 -3.19 -10.53
N ALA A 98 11.99 -3.58 -9.29
CA ALA A 98 12.69 -4.83 -9.03
C ALA A 98 11.86 -6.07 -9.42
N SER A 99 10.54 -5.96 -9.50
CA SER A 99 9.64 -7.05 -9.84
C SER A 99 9.30 -7.13 -11.34
N ASP A 100 9.60 -6.06 -12.12
CA ASP A 100 9.22 -5.96 -13.54
C ASP A 100 10.36 -5.45 -14.42
N LYS A 101 11.03 -6.40 -15.09
CA LYS A 101 12.13 -6.10 -15.99
C LYS A 101 11.67 -5.36 -17.25
N GLU A 102 10.49 -5.69 -17.79
CA GLU A 102 9.97 -5.08 -19.02
C GLU A 102 9.64 -3.61 -18.78
N LEU A 103 8.96 -3.31 -17.68
CA LEU A 103 8.72 -1.94 -17.23
C LEU A 103 10.03 -1.15 -17.09
N THR A 104 11.02 -1.75 -16.41
CA THR A 104 12.31 -1.08 -16.18
C THR A 104 12.99 -0.72 -17.50
N LEU A 105 13.05 -1.66 -18.45
CA LEU A 105 13.64 -1.42 -19.76
C LEU A 105 12.86 -0.38 -20.57
N ALA A 106 11.53 -0.42 -20.53
CA ALA A 106 10.69 0.54 -21.22
C ALA A 106 10.90 1.97 -20.69
N MET A 107 11.03 2.16 -19.36
CA MET A 107 11.29 3.49 -18.78
C MET A 107 12.70 4.00 -19.15
N ILE A 108 13.70 3.13 -19.23
CA ILE A 108 15.05 3.50 -19.69
C ILE A 108 15.00 3.91 -21.17
N GLU A 109 14.34 3.16 -22.02
CA GLU A 109 14.23 3.43 -23.47
C GLU A 109 13.49 4.74 -23.73
N ASN A 110 12.39 5.00 -23.03
CA ASN A 110 11.61 6.24 -23.14
C ASN A 110 12.38 7.46 -22.65
N GLY A 111 13.37 7.28 -21.77
CA GLY A 111 14.13 8.36 -21.17
C GLY A 111 13.27 9.28 -20.29
N SER A 112 12.25 8.74 -19.64
CA SER A 112 11.39 9.44 -18.68
C SER A 112 12.09 9.65 -17.34
N VAL A 113 11.55 10.56 -16.51
CA VAL A 113 12.02 10.79 -15.14
C VAL A 113 11.05 10.09 -14.18
N CYS A 114 11.49 9.00 -13.56
CA CYS A 114 10.67 8.20 -12.68
C CYS A 114 10.89 8.55 -11.21
N LEU A 115 9.85 8.99 -10.53
CA LEU A 115 9.81 9.18 -9.09
C LEU A 115 8.89 8.12 -8.48
N ALA A 116 9.48 7.14 -7.79
CA ALA A 116 8.75 6.07 -7.15
C ALA A 116 8.25 6.49 -5.77
N TYR A 117 6.94 6.35 -5.49
CA TYR A 117 6.40 6.66 -4.16
C TYR A 117 7.10 5.87 -3.06
N GLU A 118 7.40 4.60 -3.32
CA GLU A 118 8.02 3.68 -2.36
C GLU A 118 9.47 4.01 -1.99
N THR A 119 10.12 4.90 -2.75
CA THR A 119 11.52 5.29 -2.51
C THR A 119 11.70 6.75 -2.09
N VAL A 120 10.61 7.52 -1.98
CA VAL A 120 10.68 8.88 -1.43
C VAL A 120 10.97 8.80 0.06
N GLU A 121 12.18 9.23 0.44
CA GLU A 121 12.71 9.10 1.78
C GLU A 121 12.96 10.48 2.41
N LYS A 122 12.62 10.63 3.69
CA LYS A 122 12.99 11.80 4.49
C LYS A 122 14.38 11.65 5.10
N ALA A 123 14.92 12.74 5.68
CA ALA A 123 16.22 12.74 6.36
C ALA A 123 16.30 11.74 7.55
N ASP A 124 15.18 11.39 8.14
CA ASP A 124 15.06 10.39 9.21
C ASP A 124 14.89 8.95 8.70
N HIS A 125 15.10 8.73 7.40
CA HIS A 125 14.91 7.44 6.70
C HIS A 125 13.47 6.93 6.67
N SER A 126 12.48 7.73 7.05
CA SER A 126 11.08 7.36 6.89
C SER A 126 10.63 7.49 5.43
N LEU A 127 9.71 6.61 5.02
CA LEU A 127 9.14 6.54 3.67
C LEU A 127 7.68 7.04 3.70
N PRO A 128 7.44 8.37 3.73
CA PRO A 128 6.13 8.94 4.05
C PRO A 128 5.04 8.58 3.05
N LEU A 129 5.40 8.29 1.80
CA LEU A 129 4.43 7.91 0.76
C LEU A 129 4.13 6.40 0.75
N LEU A 130 4.98 5.58 1.39
CA LEU A 130 4.75 4.14 1.57
C LEU A 130 3.95 3.84 2.85
N ILE A 131 4.11 4.66 3.88
CA ILE A 131 3.45 4.47 5.20
C ILE A 131 1.95 4.20 5.08
N PRO A 132 1.13 4.99 4.36
CA PRO A 132 -0.32 4.76 4.29
C PRO A 132 -0.68 3.40 3.67
N MET A 133 0.07 2.94 2.68
CA MET A 133 -0.17 1.63 2.06
C MET A 133 0.23 0.49 3.00
N SER A 134 1.29 0.68 3.78
CA SER A 134 1.71 -0.27 4.82
C SER A 134 0.67 -0.39 5.95
N GLU A 135 0.02 0.71 6.33
CA GLU A 135 -1.09 0.72 7.30
C GLU A 135 -2.30 -0.04 6.77
N VAL A 136 -2.69 0.21 5.52
CA VAL A 136 -3.78 -0.55 4.85
C VAL A 136 -3.45 -2.03 4.79
N ALA A 137 -2.22 -2.39 4.36
CA ALA A 137 -1.78 -3.78 4.27
C ALA A 137 -1.85 -4.50 5.63
N GLY A 138 -1.40 -3.87 6.71
CA GLY A 138 -1.46 -4.43 8.05
C GLY A 138 -2.90 -4.69 8.52
N ARG A 139 -3.79 -3.76 8.27
CA ARG A 139 -5.23 -3.90 8.63
C ARG A 139 -5.90 -4.98 7.81
N MET A 140 -5.65 -5.02 6.52
CA MET A 140 -6.19 -6.05 5.62
C MET A 140 -5.63 -7.45 5.95
N ALA A 141 -4.36 -7.57 6.32
CA ALA A 141 -3.76 -8.85 6.68
C ALA A 141 -4.53 -9.58 7.78
N THR A 142 -5.00 -8.85 8.79
CA THR A 142 -5.85 -9.43 9.85
C THR A 142 -7.23 -9.81 9.34
N GLN A 143 -7.84 -8.96 8.51
CA GLN A 143 -9.17 -9.22 7.94
C GLN A 143 -9.16 -10.47 7.05
N GLU A 144 -8.22 -10.57 6.12
CA GLU A 144 -8.07 -11.74 5.26
C GLU A 144 -7.62 -12.98 6.05
N GLY A 145 -6.73 -12.81 7.04
CA GLY A 145 -6.33 -13.89 7.93
C GLY A 145 -7.52 -14.50 8.69
N ALA A 146 -8.42 -13.67 9.21
CA ALA A 146 -9.65 -14.12 9.85
C ALA A 146 -10.54 -14.90 8.88
N ARG A 147 -10.69 -14.41 7.64
CA ARG A 147 -11.43 -15.10 6.58
C ARG A 147 -10.84 -16.46 6.24
N PHE A 148 -9.51 -16.53 6.06
CA PHE A 148 -8.83 -17.79 5.75
C PHE A 148 -8.80 -18.81 6.91
N LEU A 149 -9.14 -18.41 8.14
CA LEU A 149 -9.38 -19.36 9.24
C LEU A 149 -10.72 -20.09 9.11
N GLU A 150 -11.65 -19.61 8.29
CA GLU A 150 -12.97 -20.23 8.10
C GLU A 150 -12.87 -21.55 7.34
N ARG A 151 -13.72 -22.52 7.70
CA ARG A 151 -13.78 -23.85 7.03
C ARG A 151 -14.03 -23.79 5.53
N PRO A 152 -14.93 -22.95 5.01
CA PRO A 152 -15.13 -22.84 3.56
C PRO A 152 -13.89 -22.40 2.79
N GLN A 153 -12.94 -21.74 3.46
CA GLN A 153 -11.65 -21.32 2.88
C GLN A 153 -10.54 -22.35 3.08
N GLY A 154 -10.85 -23.53 3.64
CA GLY A 154 -9.85 -24.54 3.98
C GLY A 154 -9.15 -24.33 5.33
N GLY A 155 -9.58 -23.35 6.11
CA GLY A 155 -9.00 -23.00 7.40
C GLY A 155 -9.37 -23.97 8.53
N LYS A 156 -8.80 -23.73 9.73
CA LYS A 156 -9.03 -24.55 10.92
C LYS A 156 -10.45 -24.49 11.47
N GLY A 157 -11.29 -23.53 11.07
CA GLY A 157 -12.62 -23.27 11.62
C GLY A 157 -12.57 -22.64 13.00
N ILE A 158 -11.63 -21.72 13.22
CA ILE A 158 -11.40 -21.02 14.49
C ILE A 158 -11.82 -19.57 14.33
N LEU A 159 -12.61 -19.07 15.28
CA LEU A 159 -12.98 -17.67 15.38
C LEU A 159 -11.86 -16.88 16.05
N LEU A 160 -11.47 -15.75 15.45
CA LEU A 160 -10.29 -14.97 15.90
C LEU A 160 -10.43 -14.54 17.37
N GLY A 161 -11.58 -14.01 17.79
CA GLY A 161 -11.83 -13.55 19.16
C GLY A 161 -12.33 -14.63 20.13
N GLY A 162 -12.56 -15.87 19.66
CA GLY A 162 -13.22 -16.90 20.47
C GLY A 162 -14.66 -16.56 20.81
N VAL A 163 -15.26 -17.30 21.73
CA VAL A 163 -16.57 -17.04 22.34
C VAL A 163 -16.54 -17.52 23.81
N PRO A 164 -17.50 -17.13 24.67
CA PRO A 164 -17.56 -17.63 26.04
C PRO A 164 -17.43 -19.16 26.10
N GLY A 165 -16.42 -19.65 26.82
CA GLY A 165 -16.09 -21.07 26.92
C GLY A 165 -15.13 -21.60 25.84
N VAL A 166 -14.81 -20.82 24.78
CA VAL A 166 -13.86 -21.18 23.74
C VAL A 166 -12.77 -20.10 23.65
N LYS A 167 -11.52 -20.49 23.76
CA LYS A 167 -10.38 -19.58 23.72
C LYS A 167 -10.28 -18.85 22.36
N PRO A 168 -9.78 -17.61 22.33
CA PRO A 168 -9.47 -16.90 21.09
C PRO A 168 -8.34 -17.60 20.31
N ALA A 169 -8.24 -17.31 19.03
CA ALA A 169 -7.15 -17.75 18.18
C ALA A 169 -5.82 -17.13 18.64
N LYS A 170 -4.74 -17.90 18.52
CA LYS A 170 -3.37 -17.44 18.71
C LYS A 170 -2.82 -16.91 17.39
N VAL A 171 -2.46 -15.64 17.36
CA VAL A 171 -1.93 -14.95 16.17
C VAL A 171 -0.46 -14.60 16.40
N LEU A 172 0.43 -15.07 15.53
CA LEU A 172 1.83 -14.67 15.50
C LEU A 172 2.08 -13.69 14.35
N ILE A 173 2.64 -12.53 14.65
CA ILE A 173 2.98 -11.51 13.66
C ILE A 173 4.50 -11.39 13.60
N LEU A 174 5.07 -11.58 12.42
CA LEU A 174 6.52 -11.51 12.19
C LEU A 174 6.88 -10.16 11.57
N GLY A 175 7.61 -9.36 12.32
CA GLY A 175 8.00 -8.00 11.99
C GLY A 175 7.14 -6.95 12.71
N GLY A 176 7.78 -6.12 13.52
CA GLY A 176 7.16 -5.03 14.29
C GLY A 176 7.11 -3.68 13.56
N GLY A 177 7.28 -3.65 12.23
CA GLY A 177 7.18 -2.45 11.41
C GLY A 177 5.75 -1.91 11.32
N ILE A 178 5.49 -1.03 10.36
CA ILE A 178 4.18 -0.38 10.19
C ILE A 178 3.10 -1.41 9.90
N VAL A 179 3.34 -2.34 8.99
CA VAL A 179 2.39 -3.42 8.66
C VAL A 179 2.07 -4.26 9.89
N GLY A 180 3.11 -4.80 10.55
CA GLY A 180 2.92 -5.70 11.70
C GLY A 180 2.27 -5.01 12.89
N SER A 181 2.62 -3.77 13.21
CA SER A 181 1.96 -3.03 14.31
C SER A 181 0.48 -2.77 14.03
N ASN A 182 0.11 -2.43 12.79
CA ASN A 182 -1.29 -2.28 12.39
C ASN A 182 -2.04 -3.62 12.43
N ALA A 183 -1.42 -4.70 11.95
CA ALA A 183 -2.01 -6.04 12.04
C ALA A 183 -2.23 -6.47 13.50
N ALA A 184 -1.24 -6.23 14.37
CA ALA A 184 -1.34 -6.54 15.80
C ALA A 184 -2.49 -5.77 16.48
N GLN A 185 -2.61 -4.48 16.18
CA GLN A 185 -3.69 -3.65 16.70
C GLN A 185 -5.06 -4.16 16.27
N MET A 186 -5.22 -4.51 15.00
CA MET A 186 -6.50 -5.04 14.47
C MET A 186 -6.83 -6.42 15.06
N ALA A 187 -5.86 -7.34 15.09
CA ALA A 187 -6.07 -8.68 15.67
C ALA A 187 -6.41 -8.62 17.16
N ALA A 188 -5.71 -7.77 17.92
CA ALA A 188 -5.98 -7.53 19.33
C ALA A 188 -7.37 -6.90 19.55
N GLY A 189 -7.77 -5.95 18.70
CA GLY A 189 -9.10 -5.34 18.71
C GLY A 189 -10.24 -6.33 18.41
N MET A 190 -9.96 -7.38 17.65
CA MET A 190 -10.89 -8.49 17.43
C MET A 190 -10.87 -9.54 18.56
N GLY A 191 -10.06 -9.34 19.60
CA GLY A 191 -10.00 -10.21 20.78
C GLY A 191 -9.05 -11.39 20.67
N ALA A 192 -8.18 -11.46 19.66
CA ALA A 192 -7.20 -12.53 19.52
C ALA A 192 -6.11 -12.50 20.62
N ASP A 193 -5.48 -13.66 20.90
CA ASP A 193 -4.24 -13.73 21.67
C ASP A 193 -3.05 -13.50 20.73
N VAL A 194 -2.49 -12.29 20.76
CA VAL A 194 -1.52 -11.81 19.76
C VAL A 194 -0.10 -11.83 20.29
N THR A 195 0.81 -12.37 19.52
CA THR A 195 2.27 -12.24 19.73
C THR A 195 2.89 -11.54 18.53
N ILE A 196 3.58 -10.41 18.76
CA ILE A 196 4.36 -9.72 17.73
C ILE A 196 5.85 -9.93 17.96
N ALA A 197 6.55 -10.41 16.93
CA ALA A 197 7.96 -10.75 16.98
C ALA A 197 8.78 -9.80 16.10
N ASP A 198 9.91 -9.31 16.63
CA ASP A 198 10.87 -8.49 15.90
C ASP A 198 12.31 -8.78 16.40
N ILE A 199 13.31 -8.52 15.58
CA ILE A 199 14.73 -8.60 15.96
C ILE A 199 15.22 -7.32 16.67
N ASN A 200 14.49 -6.23 16.56
CA ASN A 200 14.86 -4.93 17.13
C ASN A 200 14.23 -4.76 18.53
N LEU A 201 15.04 -4.88 19.57
CA LEU A 201 14.58 -4.75 20.97
C LEU A 201 14.03 -3.35 21.29
N ALA A 202 14.56 -2.29 20.70
CA ALA A 202 14.03 -0.94 20.91
C ALA A 202 12.62 -0.83 20.33
N ARG A 203 12.40 -1.44 19.16
CA ARG A 203 11.06 -1.51 18.57
C ARG A 203 10.10 -2.33 19.43
N LEU A 204 10.53 -3.48 19.97
CA LEU A 204 9.71 -4.29 20.85
C LEU A 204 9.30 -3.54 22.14
N ARG A 205 10.21 -2.76 22.74
CA ARG A 205 9.88 -1.88 23.89
C ARG A 205 8.79 -0.89 23.53
N TYR A 206 8.97 -0.16 22.44
CA TYR A 206 7.96 0.78 21.94
C TYR A 206 6.60 0.11 21.74
N LEU A 207 6.58 -1.07 21.09
CA LEU A 207 5.35 -1.80 20.84
C LEU A 207 4.68 -2.30 22.13
N SER A 208 5.46 -2.71 23.15
CA SER A 208 4.91 -3.14 24.44
C SER A 208 4.24 -2.00 25.23
N GLU A 209 4.63 -0.76 24.95
CA GLU A 209 4.07 0.44 25.60
C GLU A 209 2.84 0.98 24.84
N THR A 210 2.77 0.75 23.52
CA THR A 210 1.78 1.41 22.64
C THR A 210 0.65 0.50 22.15
N LEU A 211 0.87 -0.82 22.15
CA LEU A 211 -0.15 -1.79 21.73
C LEU A 211 -1.05 -2.22 22.91
N PRO A 212 -2.26 -2.75 22.61
CA PRO A 212 -3.17 -3.24 23.64
C PRO A 212 -2.57 -4.32 24.53
N PRO A 213 -3.01 -4.49 25.80
CA PRO A 213 -2.43 -5.43 26.77
C PRO A 213 -2.49 -6.91 26.38
N ASN A 214 -3.37 -7.29 25.45
CA ASN A 214 -3.45 -8.63 24.89
C ASN A 214 -2.45 -8.89 23.76
N VAL A 215 -1.54 -7.95 23.48
CA VAL A 215 -0.41 -8.13 22.56
C VAL A 215 0.87 -8.39 23.36
N LYS A 216 1.49 -9.52 23.11
CA LYS A 216 2.78 -9.90 23.68
C LYS A 216 3.89 -9.62 22.69
N THR A 217 5.05 -9.21 23.18
CA THR A 217 6.24 -9.00 22.32
C THR A 217 7.21 -10.19 22.46
N LEU A 218 7.84 -10.57 21.35
CA LEU A 218 8.78 -11.69 21.29
C LEU A 218 10.02 -11.29 20.49
N TYR A 219 11.22 -11.62 21.00
CA TYR A 219 12.44 -11.49 20.19
C TYR A 219 12.49 -12.61 19.15
N ALA A 220 12.56 -12.24 17.87
CA ALA A 220 12.45 -13.13 16.72
C ALA A 220 13.78 -13.89 16.45
N SER A 221 14.24 -14.73 17.39
CA SER A 221 15.31 -15.66 17.09
C SER A 221 14.77 -16.92 16.39
N GLU A 222 15.59 -17.56 15.57
CA GLU A 222 15.23 -18.78 14.85
C GLU A 222 14.66 -19.88 15.77
N LEU A 223 15.31 -20.10 16.91
CA LEU A 223 14.88 -21.09 17.89
C LEU A 223 13.49 -20.74 18.45
N ARG A 224 13.26 -19.47 18.83
CA ARG A 224 11.97 -19.03 19.35
C ARG A 224 10.85 -19.17 18.33
N LEU A 225 11.10 -18.78 17.09
CA LEU A 225 10.12 -18.92 16.01
C LEU A 225 9.77 -20.38 15.74
N LYS A 226 10.77 -21.29 15.73
CA LYS A 226 10.52 -22.75 15.61
C LYS A 226 9.67 -23.31 16.74
N MET A 227 9.77 -22.76 17.95
CA MET A 227 8.94 -23.17 19.09
C MET A 227 7.52 -22.60 19.05
N GLU A 228 7.35 -21.36 18.56
CA GLU A 228 6.06 -20.68 18.54
C GLU A 228 5.17 -21.12 17.37
N LEU A 229 5.73 -21.26 16.16
CA LEU A 229 4.98 -21.54 14.94
C LEU A 229 4.02 -22.75 15.04
N PRO A 230 4.39 -23.88 15.65
CA PRO A 230 3.46 -25.02 15.78
C PRO A 230 2.28 -24.77 16.73
N THR A 231 2.35 -23.73 17.57
CA THR A 231 1.35 -23.45 18.61
C THR A 231 0.30 -22.42 18.18
N VAL A 232 0.51 -21.74 17.06
CA VAL A 232 -0.37 -20.65 16.59
C VAL A 232 -1.41 -21.14 15.59
N ASP A 233 -2.50 -20.41 15.49
CA ASP A 233 -3.58 -20.68 14.57
C ASP A 233 -3.44 -19.90 13.28
N LEU A 234 -2.86 -18.69 13.37
CA LEU A 234 -2.61 -17.78 12.26
C LEU A 234 -1.22 -17.16 12.40
N SER A 235 -0.43 -17.21 11.35
CA SER A 235 0.80 -16.41 11.27
C SER A 235 0.65 -15.35 10.17
N LEU A 236 0.99 -14.11 10.51
CA LEU A 236 1.05 -13.00 9.58
C LEU A 236 2.51 -12.59 9.43
N ILE A 237 3.02 -12.69 8.21
CA ILE A 237 4.35 -12.23 7.85
C ILE A 237 4.22 -11.18 6.75
N HIS A 238 4.88 -10.03 6.93
CA HIS A 238 5.05 -9.10 5.84
C HIS A 238 6.19 -9.64 4.96
N ILE A 239 5.82 -10.31 3.89
CA ILE A 239 6.74 -10.58 2.79
C ILE A 239 6.79 -9.27 2.00
N SER A 240 7.80 -8.43 2.27
CA SER A 240 8.12 -7.35 1.33
C SER A 240 8.49 -8.02 0.00
N GLU A 241 7.91 -7.54 -1.09
CA GLU A 241 8.45 -7.84 -2.42
C GLU A 241 9.97 -7.59 -2.39
N PRO A 242 10.79 -8.33 -3.14
CA PRO A 242 12.25 -8.21 -3.12
C PRO A 242 12.71 -6.90 -3.77
N THR A 243 12.21 -5.79 -3.25
CA THR A 243 12.48 -4.43 -3.72
C THR A 243 13.61 -3.76 -2.95
N ARG A 244 14.12 -4.41 -1.89
CA ARG A 244 15.31 -3.94 -1.18
C ARG A 244 16.49 -4.84 -1.57
N PRO A 245 17.49 -4.31 -2.30
CA PRO A 245 18.79 -4.97 -2.36
C PRO A 245 19.33 -5.06 -0.93
N TYR A 246 19.77 -6.23 -0.55
CA TYR A 246 20.45 -6.48 0.71
C TYR A 246 21.79 -5.73 0.75
#